data_a3218d2e561f33c7cd6de20852070d79
#
_entry.id   a3218d2e561f33c7cd6de20852070d79
#
_cell.length_a   1.000
_cell.length_b   1.000
_cell.length_c   1.000
_cell.angle_alpha   90.00
_cell.angle_beta   90.00
_cell.angle_gamma   90.00
#
_symmetry.space_group_name_H-M   'P 1'
#
loop_
_entity.id
_entity.type
_entity.pdbx_description
1 polymer ?
#
loop_
_entity_poly.entity_id
_entity_poly.type
_entity_poly.pdbx_seq_one_letter_code
_entity_poly.pdbx_strand_id
1 'polypeptide(L)'
;MIEADLVRAAQRGDTVAMNELLDGLAPYVGKICGPIALSDGPDAAQEALIAIFRGLRGLENPAALFGWARAIAVREAIRVAHRQQRQQPADLSELPARDDPQLAVHVQDVLRRLSPEHRAVLVLRDLEGLDEQEAAAMLDVPAGTAKSRLHRARASFRKAWRS
;
A
#
# COMPACT_ATOMS: atom_id res chain seq x y z
N MET A 1 1.43 10.21 16.32
CA MET A 1 2.63 9.36 16.51
C MET A 1 2.28 8.22 17.46
N ILE A 2 2.66 7.00 17.10
CA ILE A 2 2.41 5.83 17.95
C ILE A 2 3.62 5.62 18.84
N GLU A 3 3.39 5.66 20.16
CA GLU A 3 4.46 5.54 21.14
C GLU A 3 4.93 4.09 21.31
N ALA A 4 6.23 3.94 21.63
CA ALA A 4 6.83 2.62 21.85
C ALA A 4 6.15 1.84 22.97
N ASP A 5 5.69 2.51 24.01
CA ASP A 5 5.02 1.86 25.13
C ASP A 5 3.67 1.25 24.71
N LEU A 6 2.95 1.91 23.80
CA LEU A 6 1.70 1.36 23.24
C LEU A 6 1.99 0.09 22.44
N VAL A 7 3.04 0.11 21.61
CA VAL A 7 3.46 -1.06 20.83
C VAL A 7 3.78 -2.24 21.75
N ARG A 8 4.57 -2.00 22.79
CA ARG A 8 4.96 -3.05 23.74
C ARG A 8 3.77 -3.59 24.53
N ALA A 9 2.83 -2.73 24.93
CA ALA A 9 1.61 -3.18 25.59
C ALA A 9 0.78 -4.08 24.69
N ALA A 10 0.62 -3.70 23.43
CA ALA A 10 -0.09 -4.51 22.43
C ALA A 10 0.60 -5.86 22.22
N GLN A 11 1.94 -5.86 22.15
CA GLN A 11 2.73 -7.09 22.02
C GLN A 11 2.57 -8.04 23.21
N ARG A 12 2.30 -7.51 24.40
CA ARG A 12 2.06 -8.30 25.60
C ARG A 12 0.63 -8.86 25.69
N GLY A 13 -0.21 -8.52 24.74
CA GLY A 13 -1.58 -9.02 24.71
C GLY A 13 -2.63 -8.09 25.29
N ASP A 14 -2.29 -6.82 25.59
CA ASP A 14 -3.25 -5.82 26.01
C ASP A 14 -4.19 -5.49 24.83
N THR A 15 -5.47 -5.89 24.96
CA THR A 15 -6.45 -5.74 23.88
C THR A 15 -6.82 -4.28 23.61
N VAL A 16 -6.86 -3.44 24.65
CA VAL A 16 -7.13 -2.01 24.49
C VAL A 16 -5.98 -1.34 23.74
N ALA A 17 -4.74 -1.64 24.11
CA ALA A 17 -3.55 -1.15 23.45
C ALA A 17 -3.51 -1.60 21.99
N MET A 18 -3.86 -2.85 21.71
CA MET A 18 -3.90 -3.38 20.35
C MET A 18 -4.93 -2.64 19.50
N ASN A 19 -6.13 -2.41 20.02
CA ASN A 19 -7.15 -1.67 19.30
C ASN A 19 -6.71 -0.23 19.01
N GLU A 20 -6.11 0.43 19.97
CA GLU A 20 -5.60 1.79 19.80
C GLU A 20 -4.48 1.84 18.74
N LEU A 21 -3.58 0.86 18.76
CA LEU A 21 -2.50 0.77 17.79
C LEU A 21 -3.04 0.54 16.37
N LEU A 22 -3.96 -0.41 16.20
CA LEU A 22 -4.54 -0.69 14.88
C LEU A 22 -5.36 0.48 14.36
N ASP A 23 -6.14 1.15 15.22
CA ASP A 23 -6.88 2.35 14.85
C ASP A 23 -5.93 3.48 14.42
N GLY A 24 -4.78 3.61 15.08
CA GLY A 24 -3.77 4.59 14.72
C GLY A 24 -3.06 4.28 13.40
N LEU A 25 -2.91 3.00 13.04
CA LEU A 25 -2.28 2.57 11.79
C LEU A 25 -3.25 2.57 10.61
N ALA A 26 -4.55 2.41 10.84
CA ALA A 26 -5.53 2.20 9.78
C ALA A 26 -5.52 3.30 8.70
N PRO A 27 -5.46 4.60 9.02
CA PRO A 27 -5.40 5.63 7.99
C PRO A 27 -4.16 5.53 7.10
N TYR A 28 -3.01 5.23 7.71
CA TYR A 28 -1.75 5.09 6.99
C TYR A 28 -1.78 3.86 6.07
N VAL A 29 -2.24 2.72 6.58
CA VAL A 29 -2.38 1.49 5.80
C VAL A 29 -3.34 1.70 4.63
N GLY A 30 -4.46 2.39 4.85
CA GLY A 30 -5.41 2.73 3.79
C GLY A 30 -4.81 3.62 2.71
N LYS A 31 -3.97 4.58 3.11
CA LYS A 31 -3.27 5.47 2.19
C LYS A 31 -2.29 4.71 1.29
N ILE A 32 -1.65 3.67 1.82
CA ILE A 32 -0.74 2.81 1.04
C ILE A 32 -1.53 1.88 0.12
N CYS A 33 -2.56 1.22 0.63
CA CYS A 33 -3.32 0.21 -0.12
C CYS A 33 -4.18 0.80 -1.23
N GLY A 34 -4.73 2.00 -1.05
CA GLY A 34 -5.67 2.61 -1.99
C GLY A 34 -5.13 2.70 -3.42
N PRO A 35 -3.99 3.36 -3.66
CA PRO A 35 -3.45 3.49 -5.01
C PRO A 35 -3.01 2.17 -5.64
N ILE A 36 -2.68 1.16 -4.85
CA ILE A 36 -2.21 -0.14 -5.34
C ILE A 36 -3.38 -1.08 -5.67
N ALA A 37 -4.33 -1.21 -4.75
CA ALA A 37 -5.46 -2.12 -4.89
C ALA A 37 -6.71 -1.46 -5.48
N LEU A 38 -6.72 -0.13 -5.61
CA LEU A 38 -7.78 0.67 -6.22
C LEU A 38 -9.15 0.45 -5.53
N SER A 39 -10.16 -0.04 -6.23
CA SER A 39 -11.48 -0.28 -5.64
C SER A 39 -11.44 -1.28 -4.49
N ASP A 40 -10.44 -2.14 -4.45
CA ASP A 40 -10.24 -3.12 -3.39
C ASP A 40 -9.29 -2.62 -2.29
N GLY A 41 -8.97 -1.33 -2.29
CA GLY A 41 -8.15 -0.69 -1.27
C GLY A 41 -8.62 -0.95 0.15
N PRO A 42 -9.92 -0.75 0.47
CA PRO A 42 -10.43 -1.05 1.81
C PRO A 42 -10.27 -2.51 2.22
N ASP A 43 -10.50 -3.45 1.31
CA ASP A 43 -10.31 -4.87 1.56
C ASP A 43 -8.83 -5.21 1.79
N ALA A 44 -7.94 -4.65 0.97
CA ALA A 44 -6.49 -4.81 1.13
C ALA A 44 -6.02 -4.23 2.46
N ALA A 45 -6.52 -3.06 2.84
CA ALA A 45 -6.18 -2.43 4.12
C ALA A 45 -6.60 -3.30 5.30
N GLN A 46 -7.79 -3.89 5.25
CA GLN A 46 -8.27 -4.79 6.30
C GLN A 46 -7.38 -6.04 6.40
N GLU A 47 -7.03 -6.65 5.28
CA GLU A 47 -6.13 -7.81 5.27
C GLU A 47 -4.74 -7.44 5.80
N ALA A 48 -4.24 -6.26 5.45
CA ALA A 48 -2.97 -5.77 5.97
C ALA A 48 -3.01 -5.58 7.49
N LEU A 49 -4.09 -5.01 8.02
CA LEU A 49 -4.24 -4.83 9.47
C LEU A 49 -4.32 -6.17 10.20
N ILE A 50 -4.97 -7.17 9.62
CA ILE A 50 -4.98 -8.53 10.18
C ILE A 50 -3.56 -9.11 10.20
N ALA A 51 -2.80 -8.94 9.12
CA ALA A 51 -1.41 -9.41 9.06
C ALA A 51 -0.53 -8.70 10.08
N ILE A 52 -0.72 -7.39 10.27
CA ILE A 52 -0.02 -6.60 11.29
C ILE A 52 -0.35 -7.12 12.69
N PHE A 53 -1.63 -7.33 12.97
CA PHE A 53 -2.09 -7.91 14.24
C PHE A 53 -1.39 -9.26 14.53
N ARG A 54 -1.37 -10.14 13.55
CA ARG A 54 -0.79 -11.48 13.70
C ARG A 54 0.73 -11.45 13.85
N GLY A 55 1.40 -10.50 13.21
CA GLY A 55 2.85 -10.43 13.17
C GLY A 55 3.49 -9.50 14.19
N LEU A 56 2.69 -8.73 14.95
CA LEU A 56 3.22 -7.65 15.79
C LEU A 56 4.22 -8.13 16.84
N ARG A 57 4.05 -9.33 17.38
CA ARG A 57 4.99 -9.89 18.37
C ARG A 57 6.38 -10.09 17.81
N GLY A 58 6.51 -10.27 16.48
CA GLY A 58 7.79 -10.41 15.82
C GLY A 58 8.53 -9.10 15.57
N LEU A 59 7.89 -7.97 15.79
CA LEU A 59 8.53 -6.67 15.63
C LEU A 59 9.48 -6.43 16.82
N GLU A 60 10.78 -6.42 16.55
CA GLU A 60 11.79 -6.27 17.60
C GLU A 60 11.94 -4.83 18.08
N ASN A 61 11.92 -3.88 17.15
CA ASN A 61 12.11 -2.47 17.44
C ASN A 61 10.83 -1.68 17.17
N PRO A 62 10.16 -1.16 18.23
CA PRO A 62 8.95 -0.35 18.05
C PRO A 62 9.13 0.87 17.14
N ALA A 63 10.33 1.44 17.07
CA ALA A 63 10.63 2.56 16.19
C ALA A 63 10.51 2.19 14.70
N ALA A 64 10.60 0.91 14.36
CA ALA A 64 10.47 0.40 12.99
C ALA A 64 9.01 0.12 12.59
N LEU A 65 8.03 0.42 13.44
CA LEU A 65 6.62 0.05 13.25
C LEU A 65 6.07 0.51 11.89
N PHE A 66 6.24 1.77 11.53
CA PHE A 66 5.67 2.31 10.30
C PHE A 66 6.28 1.70 9.04
N GLY A 67 7.60 1.54 9.01
CA GLY A 67 8.27 0.89 7.89
C GLY A 67 7.89 -0.58 7.76
N TRP A 68 7.77 -1.27 8.89
CA TRP A 68 7.34 -2.66 8.93
C TRP A 68 5.88 -2.81 8.47
N ALA A 69 4.98 -1.96 8.97
CA ALA A 69 3.58 -1.95 8.57
C ALA A 69 3.41 -1.60 7.09
N ARG A 70 4.22 -0.65 6.58
CA ARG A 70 4.23 -0.27 5.16
C ARG A 70 4.57 -1.47 4.27
N ALA A 71 5.60 -2.23 4.63
CA ALA A 71 6.00 -3.41 3.87
C ALA A 71 4.86 -4.44 3.81
N ILE A 72 4.16 -4.66 4.92
CA ILE A 72 3.01 -5.55 4.97
C ILE A 72 1.87 -5.02 4.09
N ALA A 73 1.56 -3.72 4.20
CA ALA A 73 0.49 -3.09 3.43
C ALA A 73 0.73 -3.20 1.92
N VAL A 74 1.97 -2.95 1.47
CA VAL A 74 2.33 -3.05 0.05
C VAL A 74 2.14 -4.49 -0.45
N ARG A 75 2.64 -5.47 0.29
CA ARG A 75 2.53 -6.89 -0.11
C ARG A 75 1.07 -7.35 -0.17
N GLU A 76 0.29 -6.99 0.84
CA GLU A 76 -1.14 -7.36 0.85
C GLU A 76 -1.92 -6.66 -0.26
N ALA A 77 -1.63 -5.38 -0.53
CA ALA A 77 -2.28 -4.64 -1.60
C ALA A 77 -1.98 -5.25 -2.99
N ILE A 78 -0.73 -5.63 -3.24
CA ILE A 78 -0.35 -6.30 -4.49
C ILE A 78 -1.10 -7.64 -4.61
N ARG A 79 -1.12 -8.42 -3.54
CA ARG A 79 -1.79 -9.72 -3.52
C ARG A 79 -3.29 -9.59 -3.81
N VAL A 80 -3.96 -8.64 -3.16
CA VAL A 80 -5.38 -8.39 -3.35
C VAL A 80 -5.65 -7.92 -4.79
N ALA A 81 -4.82 -7.01 -5.30
CA ALA A 81 -4.95 -6.52 -6.67
C ALA A 81 -4.85 -7.64 -7.71
N HIS A 82 -3.90 -8.57 -7.53
CA HIS A 82 -3.77 -9.72 -8.43
C HIS A 82 -4.94 -10.68 -8.31
N ARG A 83 -5.44 -10.92 -7.11
CA ARG A 83 -6.61 -11.77 -6.89
C ARG A 83 -7.82 -11.22 -7.63
N GLN A 84 -8.02 -9.92 -7.56
CA GLN A 84 -9.15 -9.25 -8.23
C GLN A 84 -9.04 -9.31 -9.75
N GLN A 85 -7.86 -9.12 -10.30
CA GLN A 85 -7.64 -9.23 -11.74
C GLN A 85 -7.99 -10.63 -12.29
N ARG A 86 -7.84 -11.67 -11.47
CA ARG A 86 -8.19 -13.05 -11.86
C ARG A 86 -9.69 -13.32 -11.75
N GLN A 87 -10.40 -12.60 -10.88
CA GLN A 87 -11.83 -12.82 -10.62
C GLN A 87 -12.74 -11.95 -11.47
N GLN A 88 -12.24 -10.82 -11.99
CA GLN A 88 -13.02 -9.90 -12.80
C GLN A 88 -12.34 -9.67 -14.15
N PRO A 89 -12.90 -10.22 -15.25
CA PRO A 89 -12.51 -9.73 -16.56
C PRO A 89 -13.01 -8.29 -16.69
N ALA A 90 -12.07 -7.38 -16.83
CA ALA A 90 -12.16 -5.97 -17.22
C ALA A 90 -13.56 -5.35 -17.27
N ASP A 91 -14.27 -5.28 -16.15
CA ASP A 91 -15.50 -4.48 -16.09
C ASP A 91 -15.14 -3.13 -15.47
N LEU A 92 -15.13 -2.12 -16.33
CA LEU A 92 -14.83 -0.74 -15.99
C LEU A 92 -16.03 -0.08 -15.31
N SER A 93 -16.52 -0.68 -14.23
CA SER A 93 -17.62 -0.07 -13.52
C SER A 93 -17.14 1.06 -12.62
N GLU A 94 -17.83 2.13 -12.74
CA GLU A 94 -17.64 3.45 -12.20
C GLU A 94 -17.37 3.49 -10.69
N LEU A 95 -16.30 4.23 -10.29
CA LEU A 95 -16.04 4.55 -8.90
C LEU A 95 -16.47 5.98 -8.61
N PRO A 96 -17.21 6.23 -7.51
CA PRO A 96 -17.53 7.60 -7.13
C PRO A 96 -16.30 8.32 -6.60
N ALA A 97 -16.04 9.49 -7.15
CA ALA A 97 -14.97 10.36 -6.76
C ALA A 97 -15.36 11.25 -5.57
N ARG A 98 -14.40 11.59 -4.70
CA ARG A 98 -14.68 12.39 -3.49
C ARG A 98 -13.97 13.70 -3.64
N ASP A 99 -13.42 14.46 -4.09
CA ASP A 99 -12.94 15.84 -4.00
C ASP A 99 -12.89 16.55 -5.33
N ASP A 100 -12.03 16.51 -6.17
CA ASP A 100 -12.25 16.99 -7.53
C ASP A 100 -12.70 15.80 -8.37
N PRO A 101 -14.00 15.65 -8.69
CA PRO A 101 -14.49 14.42 -9.32
C PRO A 101 -13.79 14.11 -10.63
N GLN A 102 -13.45 15.12 -11.42
CA GLN A 102 -12.83 14.91 -12.72
C GLN A 102 -11.37 14.49 -12.60
N LEU A 103 -10.60 15.14 -11.72
CA LEU A 103 -9.20 14.82 -11.50
C LEU A 103 -9.03 13.47 -10.84
N ALA A 104 -9.83 13.17 -9.81
CA ALA A 104 -9.79 11.89 -9.11
C ALA A 104 -10.14 10.73 -10.03
N VAL A 105 -11.17 10.88 -10.86
CA VAL A 105 -11.55 9.86 -11.86
C VAL A 105 -10.42 9.66 -12.87
N HIS A 106 -9.79 10.75 -13.30
CA HIS A 106 -8.69 10.67 -14.25
C HIS A 106 -7.47 9.93 -13.68
N VAL A 107 -7.08 10.25 -12.44
CA VAL A 107 -5.99 9.56 -11.76
C VAL A 107 -6.32 8.07 -11.59
N GLN A 108 -7.52 7.75 -11.15
CA GLN A 108 -7.97 6.36 -10.99
C GLN A 108 -7.93 5.61 -12.32
N ASP A 109 -8.39 6.23 -13.39
CA ASP A 109 -8.36 5.63 -14.73
C ASP A 109 -6.92 5.34 -15.17
N VAL A 110 -6.01 6.30 -14.96
CA VAL A 110 -4.60 6.11 -15.28
C VAL A 110 -4.00 4.96 -14.48
N LEU A 111 -4.26 4.91 -13.18
CA LEU A 111 -3.74 3.86 -12.31
C LEU A 111 -4.25 2.47 -12.70
N ARG A 112 -5.51 2.35 -13.16
CA ARG A 112 -6.06 1.07 -13.62
C ARG A 112 -5.31 0.50 -14.81
N ARG A 113 -4.69 1.34 -15.61
CA ARG A 113 -3.92 0.93 -16.81
C ARG A 113 -2.52 0.45 -16.47
N LEU A 114 -2.11 0.59 -15.20
CA LEU A 114 -0.80 0.13 -14.73
C LEU A 114 -0.95 -1.20 -13.99
N SER A 115 0.13 -2.00 -14.01
CA SER A 115 0.17 -3.22 -13.18
C SER A 115 0.22 -2.87 -11.69
N PRO A 116 -0.22 -3.79 -10.81
CA PRO A 116 -0.07 -3.58 -9.37
C PRO A 116 1.36 -3.29 -8.94
N GLU A 117 2.35 -3.94 -9.56
CA GLU A 117 3.78 -3.72 -9.27
C GLU A 117 4.23 -2.31 -9.66
N HIS A 118 3.75 -1.80 -10.79
CA HIS A 118 4.04 -0.42 -11.21
C HIS A 118 3.41 0.58 -10.26
N ARG A 119 2.16 0.35 -9.84
CA ARG A 119 1.51 1.20 -8.84
C ARG A 119 2.26 1.19 -7.51
N ALA A 120 2.71 0.02 -7.08
CA ALA A 120 3.46 -0.13 -5.83
C ALA A 120 4.79 0.63 -5.85
N VAL A 121 5.57 0.53 -6.92
CA VAL A 121 6.85 1.25 -7.00
C VAL A 121 6.64 2.77 -7.05
N LEU A 122 5.58 3.24 -7.70
CA LEU A 122 5.24 4.66 -7.70
C LEU A 122 4.86 5.14 -6.30
N VAL A 123 4.06 4.37 -5.56
CA VAL A 123 3.69 4.71 -4.18
C VAL A 123 4.94 4.81 -3.31
N LEU A 124 5.82 3.82 -3.36
CA LEU A 124 7.00 3.79 -2.50
C LEU A 124 8.00 4.89 -2.83
N ARG A 125 8.24 5.12 -4.12
CA ARG A 125 9.25 6.08 -4.54
C ARG A 125 8.73 7.52 -4.60
N ASP A 126 7.56 7.73 -5.20
CA ASP A 126 7.08 9.08 -5.50
C ASP A 126 6.14 9.65 -4.43
N LEU A 127 5.39 8.82 -3.70
CA LEU A 127 4.53 9.27 -2.62
C LEU A 127 5.18 9.15 -1.25
N GLU A 128 5.83 8.02 -0.96
CA GLU A 128 6.46 7.77 0.33
C GLU A 128 7.91 8.29 0.40
N GLY A 129 8.52 8.60 -0.72
CA GLY A 129 9.85 9.17 -0.76
C GLY A 129 10.97 8.22 -0.39
N LEU A 130 10.75 6.91 -0.47
CA LEU A 130 11.79 5.92 -0.19
C LEU A 130 12.86 5.95 -1.27
N ASP A 131 14.09 5.63 -0.88
CA ASP A 131 15.16 5.47 -1.86
C ASP A 131 15.00 4.14 -2.62
N GLU A 132 15.84 3.97 -3.64
CA GLU A 132 15.79 2.81 -4.53
C GLU A 132 16.00 1.50 -3.78
N GLN A 133 16.94 1.48 -2.83
CA GLN A 133 17.25 0.27 -2.05
C GLN A 133 16.12 -0.09 -1.08
N GLU A 134 15.55 0.90 -0.42
CA GLU A 134 14.43 0.70 0.51
C GLU A 134 13.20 0.16 -0.23
N ALA A 135 12.87 0.76 -1.38
CA ALA A 135 11.76 0.31 -2.20
C ALA A 135 11.99 -1.12 -2.73
N ALA A 136 13.21 -1.40 -3.18
CA ALA A 136 13.59 -2.72 -3.67
C ALA A 136 13.43 -3.79 -2.59
N ALA A 137 13.85 -3.48 -1.36
CA ALA A 137 13.71 -4.39 -0.22
C ALA A 137 12.24 -4.69 0.08
N MET A 138 11.38 -3.67 0.05
CA MET A 138 9.94 -3.86 0.28
C MET A 138 9.25 -4.64 -0.82
N LEU A 139 9.71 -4.51 -2.06
CA LEU A 139 9.15 -5.23 -3.20
C LEU A 139 9.80 -6.59 -3.41
N ASP A 140 10.81 -6.93 -2.61
CA ASP A 140 11.58 -8.17 -2.70
C ASP A 140 12.17 -8.37 -4.10
N VAL A 141 12.82 -7.33 -4.61
CA VAL A 141 13.51 -7.34 -5.92
C VAL A 141 14.88 -6.68 -5.78
N PRO A 142 15.81 -6.97 -6.71
CA PRO A 142 17.09 -6.24 -6.75
C PRO A 142 16.89 -4.75 -7.00
N ALA A 143 17.82 -3.92 -6.50
CA ALA A 143 17.74 -2.46 -6.63
C ALA A 143 17.67 -2.02 -8.10
N GLY A 144 18.43 -2.67 -8.99
CA GLY A 144 18.37 -2.39 -10.42
C GLY A 144 17.01 -2.69 -11.04
N THR A 145 16.32 -3.73 -10.55
CA THR A 145 14.95 -4.06 -10.96
C THR A 145 13.98 -2.99 -10.50
N ALA A 146 14.09 -2.53 -9.26
CA ALA A 146 13.26 -1.43 -8.75
C ALA A 146 13.45 -0.17 -9.59
N LYS A 147 14.68 0.17 -9.94
CA LYS A 147 15.00 1.32 -10.79
C LYS A 147 14.37 1.22 -12.18
N SER A 148 14.53 0.10 -12.84
CA SER A 148 13.96 -0.11 -14.18
C SER A 148 12.44 -0.17 -14.14
N ARG A 149 11.89 -0.77 -13.10
CA ARG A 149 10.44 -0.81 -12.87
C ARG A 149 9.86 0.59 -12.67
N LEU A 150 10.52 1.43 -11.86
CA LEU A 150 10.12 2.82 -11.67
C LEU A 150 10.14 3.60 -12.99
N HIS A 151 11.19 3.43 -13.77
CA HIS A 151 11.30 4.10 -15.07
C HIS A 151 10.13 3.73 -15.99
N ARG A 152 9.81 2.45 -16.07
CA ARG A 152 8.70 1.97 -16.90
C ARG A 152 7.34 2.40 -16.32
N ALA A 153 7.20 2.40 -14.99
CA ALA A 153 5.96 2.83 -14.33
C ALA A 153 5.67 4.30 -14.60
N ARG A 154 6.68 5.16 -14.48
CA ARG A 154 6.55 6.58 -14.80
C ARG A 154 6.22 6.83 -16.26
N ALA A 155 6.86 6.09 -17.17
CA ALA A 155 6.58 6.19 -18.61
C ALA A 155 5.14 5.77 -18.91
N SER A 156 4.68 4.66 -18.35
CA SER A 156 3.31 4.17 -18.51
C SER A 156 2.29 5.15 -17.94
N PHE A 157 2.58 5.74 -16.79
CA PHE A 157 1.73 6.76 -16.19
C PHE A 157 1.57 7.97 -17.09
N ARG A 158 2.69 8.51 -17.60
CA ARG A 158 2.66 9.66 -18.49
C ARG A 158 1.90 9.39 -19.79
N LYS A 159 2.08 8.20 -20.36
CA LYS A 159 1.38 7.77 -21.56
C LYS A 159 -0.13 7.70 -21.31
N ALA A 160 -0.54 7.06 -20.23
CA ALA A 160 -1.95 6.94 -19.86
C ALA A 160 -2.57 8.29 -19.53
N TRP A 161 -1.82 9.19 -18.90
CA TRP A 161 -2.29 10.53 -18.56
C TRP A 161 -2.63 11.35 -19.79
N ARG A 162 -1.88 11.20 -20.87
CA ARG A 162 -2.05 11.94 -22.12
C ARG A 162 -3.10 11.36 -23.05
N SER A 163 -3.53 10.16 -22.82
CA SER A 163 -4.58 9.53 -23.61
C SER A 163 -5.94 9.77 -22.96
#